data_01470f9b448440bb0e3207c6429daea5
#
_entry.id   01470f9b448440bb0e3207c6429daea5
#
_cell.length_a   1.000
_cell.length_b   1.000
_cell.length_c   1.000
_cell.angle_alpha   90.00
_cell.angle_beta   90.00
_cell.angle_gamma   90.00
#
_symmetry.space_group_name_H-M   'P 1'
#
loop_
_entity.id
_entity.type
_entity.pdbx_description
1 polymer ?
#
loop_
_entity_poly.entity_id
_entity_poly.type
_entity_poly.pdbx_seq_one_letter_code
_entity_poly.pdbx_strand_id
1 'polypeptide(L)'
;DGKKIAGGKGTMTDRGTRVPLLVRWPGRIKAAGTCADLVDLSDFLPTLCALTGAPLPAARIHGRSFAPQLLGQPGQPREWVHIQNANRRQVRDSEFMLNNQGELRRVVELWEDPAKPDANTDPAKEAAARKKLQAIFDELGP
;
A
#
# COMPACT_ATOMS: atom_id res chain seq x y z
N ASP A 1 -22.32 -10.25 -10.37
CA ASP A 1 -22.99 -10.54 -9.09
C ASP A 1 -23.89 -9.40 -8.58
N GLY A 2 -23.91 -8.23 -9.23
CA GLY A 2 -24.80 -7.11 -8.88
C GLY A 2 -24.61 -6.54 -7.45
N LYS A 3 -23.57 -6.94 -6.70
CA LYS A 3 -23.30 -6.38 -5.38
C LYS A 3 -22.88 -4.91 -5.50
N LYS A 4 -23.67 -4.05 -4.89
CA LYS A 4 -23.34 -2.62 -4.80
C LYS A 4 -22.27 -2.42 -3.73
N ILE A 5 -21.08 -1.99 -4.13
CA ILE A 5 -20.00 -1.63 -3.21
C ILE A 5 -20.21 -0.17 -2.81
N ALA A 6 -20.32 0.08 -1.51
CA ALA A 6 -20.40 1.44 -0.99
C ALA A 6 -19.08 2.18 -1.26
N GLY A 7 -19.15 3.44 -1.72
CA GLY A 7 -17.98 4.28 -1.88
C GLY A 7 -17.31 4.58 -0.54
N GLY A 8 -15.97 4.74 -0.57
CA GLY A 8 -15.17 5.00 0.64
C GLY A 8 -14.35 6.30 0.57
N LYS A 9 -14.66 7.19 -0.39
CA LYS A 9 -13.91 8.45 -0.53
C LYS A 9 -13.81 9.21 0.80
N GLY A 10 -12.59 9.59 1.17
CA GLY A 10 -12.32 10.32 2.41
C GLY A 10 -12.27 9.44 3.67
N THR A 11 -12.47 8.13 3.56
CA THR A 11 -12.25 7.19 4.68
C THR A 11 -10.79 6.71 4.70
N MET A 12 -10.36 6.21 5.87
CA MET A 12 -9.05 5.59 6.06
C MET A 12 -9.09 4.07 5.89
N THR A 13 -10.15 3.54 5.29
CA THR A 13 -10.27 2.13 4.94
C THR A 13 -9.75 1.87 3.52
N ASP A 14 -9.54 0.62 3.15
CA ASP A 14 -9.14 0.24 1.79
C ASP A 14 -10.07 0.81 0.71
N ARG A 15 -11.36 0.97 1.00
CA ARG A 15 -12.33 1.60 0.09
C ARG A 15 -12.03 3.07 -0.21
N GLY A 16 -11.29 3.76 0.68
CA GLY A 16 -10.91 5.16 0.51
C GLY A 16 -9.46 5.37 0.10
N THR A 17 -8.61 4.39 0.34
CA THR A 17 -7.15 4.53 0.20
C THR A 17 -6.53 3.61 -0.84
N ARG A 18 -7.18 2.48 -1.17
CA ARG A 18 -6.72 1.56 -2.21
C ARG A 18 -7.38 1.90 -3.55
N VAL A 19 -6.55 2.18 -4.55
CA VAL A 19 -7.00 2.44 -5.93
C VAL A 19 -6.40 1.41 -6.88
N PRO A 20 -7.12 0.98 -7.93
CA PRO A 20 -6.56 0.12 -8.96
C PRO A 20 -5.42 0.82 -9.70
N LEU A 21 -4.33 0.10 -9.94
CA LEU A 21 -3.25 0.52 -10.81
C LEU A 21 -3.19 -0.44 -12.01
N LEU A 22 -3.40 0.10 -13.22
CA LEU A 22 -3.25 -0.65 -14.44
C LEU A 22 -2.13 -0.01 -15.28
N VAL A 23 -1.18 -0.84 -15.69
CA VAL A 23 -0.04 -0.39 -16.50
C VAL A 23 -0.02 -1.19 -17.80
N ARG A 24 0.11 -0.47 -18.91
CA ARG A 24 0.24 -1.08 -20.24
C ARG A 24 1.39 -0.44 -21.00
N TRP A 25 2.35 -1.26 -21.41
CA TRP A 25 3.46 -0.85 -22.25
C TRP A 25 3.83 -1.97 -23.23
N PRO A 26 3.19 -1.99 -24.42
CA PRO A 26 3.44 -3.04 -25.40
C PRO A 26 4.93 -3.16 -25.75
N GLY A 27 5.42 -4.40 -25.84
CA GLY A 27 6.81 -4.69 -26.15
C GLY A 27 7.80 -4.53 -24.99
N ARG A 28 7.36 -4.00 -23.83
CA ARG A 28 8.20 -3.85 -22.65
C ARG A 28 7.63 -4.58 -21.44
N ILE A 29 6.35 -4.46 -21.20
CA ILE A 29 5.66 -5.11 -20.08
C ILE A 29 4.90 -6.31 -20.63
N LYS A 30 5.13 -7.47 -20.04
CA LYS A 30 4.41 -8.71 -20.40
C LYS A 30 2.92 -8.56 -20.10
N ALA A 31 2.08 -8.90 -21.06
CA ALA A 31 0.63 -8.84 -20.89
C ALA A 31 0.13 -9.83 -19.81
N ALA A 32 -1.01 -9.49 -19.20
CA ALA A 32 -1.76 -10.34 -18.28
C ALA A 32 -0.99 -10.76 -17.00
N GLY A 33 -0.16 -9.88 -16.44
CA GLY A 33 0.44 -10.05 -15.11
C GLY A 33 -0.41 -9.38 -14.04
N THR A 34 -0.41 -9.97 -12.84
CA THR A 34 -0.90 -9.34 -11.61
C THR A 34 0.26 -9.29 -10.62
N CYS A 35 0.46 -8.15 -9.98
CA CYS A 35 1.44 -7.96 -8.92
C CYS A 35 0.69 -7.55 -7.65
N ALA A 36 0.94 -8.25 -6.55
CA ALA A 36 0.34 -7.97 -5.24
C ALA A 36 1.20 -7.05 -4.36
N ASP A 37 2.36 -6.61 -4.86
CA ASP A 37 3.25 -5.73 -4.12
C ASP A 37 2.57 -4.39 -3.81
N LEU A 38 2.90 -3.83 -2.66
CA LEU A 38 2.44 -2.51 -2.28
C LEU A 38 3.10 -1.46 -3.17
N VAL A 39 2.28 -0.54 -3.67
CA VAL A 39 2.71 0.63 -4.45
C VAL A 39 2.06 1.87 -3.86
N ASP A 40 2.84 2.91 -3.68
CA ASP A 40 2.39 4.24 -3.24
C ASP A 40 2.47 5.24 -4.39
N LEU A 41 1.66 6.30 -4.36
CA LEU A 41 1.70 7.33 -5.40
C LEU A 41 3.06 8.03 -5.49
N SER A 42 3.81 8.12 -4.39
CA SER A 42 5.17 8.65 -4.38
C SER A 42 6.17 7.81 -5.19
N ASP A 43 5.84 6.54 -5.46
CA ASP A 43 6.69 5.61 -6.19
C ASP A 43 6.68 5.84 -7.72
N PHE A 44 5.71 6.60 -8.22
CA PHE A 44 5.60 6.85 -9.66
C PHE A 44 6.78 7.63 -10.21
N LEU A 45 7.21 8.69 -9.53
CA LEU A 45 8.34 9.50 -10.01
C LEU A 45 9.62 8.67 -10.18
N PRO A 46 10.14 7.97 -9.16
CA PRO A 46 11.33 7.15 -9.33
C PRO A 46 11.13 6.00 -10.32
N THR A 47 9.92 5.48 -10.46
CA THR A 47 9.61 4.44 -11.45
C THR A 47 9.71 4.98 -12.87
N LEU A 48 9.11 6.14 -13.14
CA LEU A 48 9.16 6.76 -14.46
C LEU A 48 10.60 7.15 -14.81
N CYS A 49 11.36 7.70 -13.88
CA CYS A 49 12.79 7.99 -14.09
C CYS A 49 13.56 6.71 -14.47
N ALA A 50 13.35 5.60 -13.74
CA ALA A 50 14.01 4.34 -14.03
C ALA A 50 13.63 3.75 -15.39
N LEU A 51 12.37 3.89 -15.80
CA LEU A 51 11.88 3.36 -17.08
C LEU A 51 12.35 4.19 -18.30
N THR A 52 12.55 5.49 -18.11
CA THR A 52 12.92 6.42 -19.19
C THR A 52 14.42 6.74 -19.24
N GLY A 53 15.18 6.38 -18.19
CA GLY A 53 16.58 6.79 -18.04
C GLY A 53 16.74 8.25 -17.60
N ALA A 54 15.66 8.92 -17.21
CA ALA A 54 15.72 10.28 -16.68
C ALA A 54 16.39 10.30 -15.30
N PRO A 55 17.21 11.31 -14.99
CA PRO A 55 17.80 11.43 -13.65
C PRO A 55 16.73 11.73 -12.61
N LEU A 56 16.92 11.19 -11.41
CA LEU A 56 16.10 11.58 -10.26
C LEU A 56 16.43 13.04 -9.87
N PRO A 57 15.43 13.82 -9.46
CA PRO A 57 15.67 15.13 -8.88
C PRO A 57 16.61 15.06 -7.66
N ALA A 58 17.40 16.11 -7.44
CA ALA A 58 18.31 16.20 -6.29
C ALA A 58 17.57 16.31 -4.93
N ALA A 59 16.26 16.53 -4.94
CA ALA A 59 15.42 16.59 -3.75
C ALA A 59 15.28 15.21 -3.09
N ARG A 60 15.00 15.19 -1.78
CA ARG A 60 14.69 13.96 -1.06
C ARG A 60 13.41 13.33 -1.62
N ILE A 61 13.53 12.08 -2.05
CA ILE A 61 12.43 11.30 -2.60
C ILE A 61 12.12 10.15 -1.64
N HIS A 62 10.87 10.02 -1.22
CA HIS A 62 10.40 8.94 -0.34
C HIS A 62 9.88 7.73 -1.12
N GLY A 63 9.63 7.92 -2.43
CA GLY A 63 9.16 6.86 -3.31
C GLY A 63 10.24 5.83 -3.62
N ARG A 64 9.81 4.60 -3.90
CA ARG A 64 10.64 3.48 -4.36
C ARG A 64 10.22 3.07 -5.76
N SER A 65 11.18 2.88 -6.66
CA SER A 65 10.86 2.42 -8.01
C SER A 65 10.33 0.99 -8.01
N PHE A 66 9.17 0.78 -8.63
CA PHE A 66 8.63 -0.55 -8.95
C PHE A 66 8.83 -0.93 -10.43
N ALA A 67 9.76 -0.25 -11.13
CA ALA A 67 10.10 -0.58 -12.51
C ALA A 67 10.54 -2.05 -12.70
N PRO A 68 11.34 -2.66 -11.81
CA PRO A 68 11.71 -4.07 -11.94
C PRO A 68 10.49 -4.98 -11.98
N GLN A 69 9.52 -4.79 -11.09
CA GLN A 69 8.29 -5.60 -11.05
C GLN A 69 7.48 -5.46 -12.34
N LEU A 70 7.37 -4.25 -12.90
CA LEU A 70 6.72 -4.02 -14.19
C LEU A 70 7.41 -4.76 -15.34
N LEU A 71 8.73 -4.87 -15.29
CA LEU A 71 9.53 -5.55 -16.29
C LEU A 71 9.67 -7.06 -16.04
N GLY A 72 9.01 -7.61 -15.01
CA GLY A 72 9.11 -9.02 -14.64
C GLY A 72 10.46 -9.42 -14.06
N GLN A 73 11.17 -8.47 -13.47
CA GLN A 73 12.47 -8.66 -12.84
C GLN A 73 12.34 -8.68 -11.31
N PRO A 74 13.28 -9.29 -10.58
CA PRO A 74 13.35 -9.14 -9.13
C PRO A 74 13.48 -7.67 -8.73
N GLY A 75 12.65 -7.23 -7.78
CA GLY A 75 12.64 -5.87 -7.25
C GLY A 75 12.76 -5.86 -5.73
N GLN A 76 12.66 -4.68 -5.16
CA GLN A 76 12.57 -4.49 -3.71
C GLN A 76 11.20 -3.91 -3.38
N PRO A 77 10.16 -4.75 -3.23
CA PRO A 77 8.82 -4.29 -2.95
C PRO A 77 8.75 -3.53 -1.62
N ARG A 78 7.79 -2.64 -1.52
CA ARG A 78 7.50 -1.98 -0.24
C ARG A 78 6.98 -3.00 0.76
N GLU A 79 7.47 -2.92 1.97
CA GLU A 79 6.92 -3.68 3.08
C GLU A 79 5.70 -3.00 3.71
N TRP A 80 5.59 -1.68 3.54
CA TRP A 80 4.51 -0.88 4.11
C TRP A 80 4.25 0.40 3.31
N VAL A 81 3.07 0.96 3.49
CA VAL A 81 2.70 2.29 3.00
C VAL A 81 2.15 3.14 4.14
N HIS A 82 2.46 4.45 4.10
CA HIS A 82 1.91 5.45 5.01
C HIS A 82 0.83 6.25 4.31
N ILE A 83 -0.30 6.43 4.97
CA ILE A 83 -1.44 7.17 4.44
C ILE A 83 -1.82 8.25 5.45
N GLN A 84 -2.01 9.48 4.95
CA GLN A 84 -2.41 10.59 5.77
C GLN A 84 -3.57 11.36 5.12
N ASN A 85 -4.57 11.70 5.92
CA ASN A 85 -5.68 12.56 5.53
C ASN A 85 -6.02 13.48 6.72
N ALA A 86 -5.64 14.74 6.63
CA ALA A 86 -5.66 15.70 7.72
C ALA A 86 -4.85 15.17 8.94
N ASN A 87 -5.49 15.06 10.11
CA ASN A 87 -4.89 14.54 11.33
C ASN A 87 -5.02 13.01 11.50
N ARG A 88 -5.64 12.33 10.53
CA ARG A 88 -5.72 10.87 10.52
C ARG A 88 -4.53 10.29 9.76
N ARG A 89 -3.81 9.41 10.41
CA ARG A 89 -2.64 8.74 9.87
C ARG A 89 -2.78 7.24 10.05
N GLN A 90 -2.31 6.47 9.10
CA GLN A 90 -2.19 5.02 9.24
C GLN A 90 -0.98 4.50 8.48
N VAL A 91 -0.41 3.43 9.00
CA VAL A 91 0.58 2.60 8.33
C VAL A 91 -0.04 1.23 8.09
N ARG A 92 0.15 0.68 6.91
CA ARG A 92 -0.29 -0.67 6.59
C ARG A 92 0.79 -1.46 5.89
N ASP A 93 0.81 -2.76 6.12
CA ASP A 93 1.47 -3.74 5.26
C ASP A 93 0.44 -4.53 4.44
N SER A 94 0.80 -5.69 3.93
CA SER A 94 -0.10 -6.52 3.14
C SER A 94 -1.23 -7.15 3.97
N GLU A 95 -1.06 -7.30 5.29
CA GLU A 95 -1.99 -8.04 6.14
C GLU A 95 -2.70 -7.16 7.18
N PHE A 96 -2.01 -6.14 7.70
CA PHE A 96 -2.51 -5.31 8.80
C PHE A 96 -2.38 -3.83 8.53
N MET A 97 -3.22 -3.04 9.19
CA MET A 97 -3.13 -1.59 9.24
C MET A 97 -3.24 -1.12 10.69
N LEU A 98 -2.40 -0.15 11.06
CA LEU A 98 -2.40 0.51 12.36
C LEU A 98 -2.65 2.00 12.14
N ASN A 99 -3.60 2.59 12.85
CA ASN A 99 -3.85 4.02 12.80
C ASN A 99 -3.17 4.76 13.96
N ASN A 100 -3.16 6.10 13.89
CA ASN A 100 -2.58 6.95 14.92
C ASN A 100 -3.40 7.04 16.22
N GLN A 101 -4.50 6.31 16.33
CA GLN A 101 -5.27 6.09 17.57
C GLN A 101 -4.92 4.76 18.24
N GLY A 102 -3.98 4.00 17.67
CA GLY A 102 -3.56 2.70 18.16
C GLY A 102 -4.49 1.55 17.78
N GLU A 103 -5.45 1.76 16.88
CA GLU A 103 -6.31 0.70 16.40
C GLU A 103 -5.60 -0.13 15.32
N LEU A 104 -5.39 -1.40 15.60
CA LEU A 104 -4.92 -2.38 14.62
C LEU A 104 -6.12 -3.06 13.97
N ARG A 105 -6.11 -3.13 12.65
CA ARG A 105 -7.12 -3.83 11.85
C ARG A 105 -6.45 -4.71 10.82
N ARG A 106 -7.08 -5.82 10.49
CA ARG A 106 -6.65 -6.64 9.36
C ARG A 106 -7.06 -5.98 8.05
N VAL A 107 -6.21 -6.12 7.05
CA VAL A 107 -6.54 -5.76 5.66
C VAL A 107 -7.56 -6.78 5.16
N VAL A 108 -8.70 -6.30 4.70
CA VAL A 108 -9.79 -7.12 4.17
C VAL A 108 -9.99 -6.82 2.69
N GLU A 109 -10.64 -7.71 1.98
CA GLU A 109 -10.99 -7.46 0.59
C GLU A 109 -12.00 -6.31 0.46
N LEU A 110 -11.97 -5.59 -0.66
CA LEU A 110 -12.79 -4.38 -0.86
C LEU A 110 -14.31 -4.60 -0.68
N TRP A 111 -14.78 -5.85 -0.87
CA TRP A 111 -16.18 -6.23 -0.70
C TRP A 111 -16.52 -6.72 0.71
N GLU A 112 -15.54 -6.93 1.56
CA GLU A 112 -15.77 -7.33 2.95
C GLU A 112 -16.06 -6.11 3.83
N ASP A 113 -16.79 -6.34 4.92
CA ASP A 113 -17.04 -5.29 5.89
C ASP A 113 -15.85 -5.15 6.83
N PRO A 114 -15.12 -4.01 6.77
CA PRO A 114 -13.95 -3.80 7.63
C PRO A 114 -14.29 -3.70 9.12
N ALA A 115 -15.56 -3.55 9.47
CA ALA A 115 -16.01 -3.51 10.87
C ALA A 115 -16.26 -4.90 11.46
N LYS A 116 -16.29 -5.95 10.63
CA LYS A 116 -16.41 -7.32 11.14
C LYS A 116 -15.07 -7.79 11.67
N PRO A 117 -14.97 -8.11 12.98
CA PRO A 117 -13.77 -8.76 13.50
C PRO A 117 -13.60 -10.09 12.79
N ASP A 118 -12.39 -10.35 12.33
CA ASP A 118 -12.04 -11.67 11.82
C ASP A 118 -11.98 -12.63 13.02
N ALA A 119 -12.90 -13.61 13.04
CA ALA A 119 -12.96 -14.60 14.11
C ALA A 119 -11.73 -15.55 14.16
N ASN A 120 -10.81 -15.44 13.19
CA ASN A 120 -9.67 -16.33 13.01
C ASN A 120 -8.31 -15.62 13.12
N THR A 121 -8.20 -14.49 13.79
CA THR A 121 -6.91 -13.84 13.99
C THR A 121 -6.07 -14.59 15.03
N ASP A 122 -4.83 -14.84 14.67
CA ASP A 122 -3.81 -15.36 15.59
C ASP A 122 -3.30 -14.21 16.48
N PRO A 123 -3.50 -14.23 17.80
CA PRO A 123 -3.07 -13.16 18.68
C PRO A 123 -1.57 -12.87 18.63
N ALA A 124 -0.75 -13.89 18.35
CA ALA A 124 0.69 -13.72 18.21
C ALA A 124 1.04 -12.93 16.94
N LYS A 125 0.35 -13.18 15.84
CA LYS A 125 0.49 -12.40 14.59
C LYS A 125 0.07 -10.96 14.78
N GLU A 126 -1.05 -10.71 15.45
CA GLU A 126 -1.51 -9.35 15.74
C GLU A 126 -0.51 -8.58 16.60
N ALA A 127 0.02 -9.21 17.65
CA ALA A 127 1.03 -8.59 18.51
C ALA A 127 2.31 -8.25 17.74
N ALA A 128 2.78 -9.14 16.87
CA ALA A 128 3.93 -8.92 16.02
C ALA A 128 3.69 -7.79 15.00
N ALA A 129 2.52 -7.79 14.35
CA ALA A 129 2.13 -6.74 13.41
C ALA A 129 2.03 -5.38 14.10
N ARG A 130 1.41 -5.31 15.28
CA ARG A 130 1.33 -4.09 16.07
C ARG A 130 2.71 -3.53 16.40
N LYS A 131 3.62 -4.37 16.87
CA LYS A 131 4.99 -3.97 17.20
C LYS A 131 5.72 -3.43 15.96
N LYS A 132 5.61 -4.13 14.83
CA LYS A 132 6.23 -3.72 13.55
C LYS A 132 5.69 -2.38 13.07
N LEU A 133 4.36 -2.24 12.98
CA LEU A 133 3.73 -1.04 12.44
C LEU A 133 3.89 0.15 13.39
N GLN A 134 3.92 -0.06 14.71
CA GLN A 134 4.21 1.00 15.68
C GLN A 134 5.63 1.54 15.52
N ALA A 135 6.62 0.67 15.35
CA ALA A 135 8.00 1.10 15.11
C ALA A 135 8.12 2.00 13.88
N ILE A 136 7.36 1.70 12.80
CA ILE A 136 7.30 2.53 11.60
C ILE A 136 6.68 3.91 11.91
N PHE A 137 5.60 3.97 12.71
CA PHE A 137 5.03 5.24 13.14
C PHE A 137 6.03 6.09 13.92
N ASP A 138 6.80 5.46 14.81
CA ASP A 138 7.78 6.15 15.64
C ASP A 138 8.91 6.75 14.77
N GLU A 139 9.33 6.04 13.72
CA GLU A 139 10.31 6.54 12.74
C GLU A 139 9.78 7.69 11.87
N LEU A 140 8.49 7.67 11.54
CA LEU A 140 7.87 8.71 10.71
C LEU A 140 7.67 10.03 11.48
N GLY A 141 7.72 9.98 12.81
CA GLY A 141 7.48 11.14 13.67
C GLY A 141 6.01 11.62 13.68
N PRO A 142 5.74 12.72 14.39
CA PRO A 142 4.39 13.26 14.54
C PRO A 142 3.81 13.86 13.25
#